data_258f05e7ef51c0ac797a4e5603cc0f88
#
_entry.id   258f05e7ef51c0ac797a4e5603cc0f88
#
_cell.length_a   1.000
_cell.length_b   1.000
_cell.length_c   1.000
_cell.angle_alpha   90.00
_cell.angle_beta   90.00
_cell.angle_gamma   90.00
#
_symmetry.space_group_name_H-M   'P 1'
#
loop_
_entity.id
_entity.type
_entity.pdbx_description
1 polymer ?
#
loop_
_entity_poly.entity_id
_entity_poly.type
_entity_poly.pdbx_seq_one_letter_code
_entity_poly.pdbx_strand_id
1 'polypeptide(L)'
;IILCKPLLFMLDQPKNVVNLAIPYLEIVAASLIPLLMFQALKQYSDGLSLTSNPMYATVLANIINVLVNYILIFGKFGFPAMGIIGAAIGTLVSRIIMFSFLFFLLYKKDIIKNYIKDIFRFIIDKSMIEKILSLGFPTSLQMLFEVGIFTSAIWLSGLLGEITQSANQIVLNISSMTFMIASGLGAVSYTHLRAH
;
A
#
# COMPACT_ATOMS: atom_id res chain seq x y z
N ILE A 1 9.54 -11.96 -7.03
CA ILE A 1 8.96 -12.20 -8.36
C ILE A 1 9.34 -13.60 -8.86
N ILE A 2 10.63 -13.98 -8.90
CA ILE A 2 11.10 -15.31 -9.38
C ILE A 2 10.49 -16.47 -8.56
N LEU A 3 10.35 -16.29 -7.26
CA LEU A 3 9.74 -17.28 -6.34
C LEU A 3 8.20 -17.32 -6.39
N CYS A 4 7.53 -16.26 -6.85
CA CYS A 4 6.07 -16.23 -6.92
C CYS A 4 5.50 -17.12 -8.04
N LYS A 5 6.22 -17.28 -9.16
CA LYS A 5 5.79 -18.14 -10.26
C LYS A 5 5.62 -19.61 -9.84
N PRO A 6 6.63 -20.28 -9.25
CA PRO A 6 6.46 -21.66 -8.81
C PRO A 6 5.42 -21.81 -7.69
N LEU A 7 5.31 -20.83 -6.79
CA LEU A 7 4.29 -20.82 -5.73
C LEU A 7 2.86 -20.80 -6.28
N LEU A 8 2.58 -19.98 -7.29
CA LEU A 8 1.25 -19.93 -7.92
C LEU A 8 0.88 -21.25 -8.62
N PHE A 9 1.86 -21.93 -9.20
CA PHE A 9 1.62 -23.26 -9.80
C PHE A 9 1.45 -24.36 -8.74
N MET A 10 2.06 -24.25 -7.56
CA MET A 10 1.88 -25.19 -6.46
C MET A 10 0.52 -25.06 -5.74
N LEU A 11 -0.17 -23.92 -5.93
CA LEU A 11 -1.48 -23.65 -5.33
C LEU A 11 -2.67 -24.19 -6.16
N ASP A 12 -2.41 -25.02 -7.16
CA ASP A 12 -3.43 -25.66 -8.05
C ASP A 12 -4.43 -24.67 -8.67
N GLN A 13 -3.97 -23.44 -8.95
CA GLN A 13 -4.81 -22.41 -9.58
C GLN A 13 -4.99 -22.66 -11.08
N PRO A 14 -6.16 -22.34 -11.67
CA PRO A 14 -6.40 -22.48 -13.10
C PRO A 14 -5.32 -21.74 -13.91
N LYS A 15 -4.77 -22.39 -14.94
CA LYS A 15 -3.68 -21.85 -15.77
C LYS A 15 -4.00 -20.47 -16.37
N ASN A 16 -5.25 -20.21 -16.71
CA ASN A 16 -5.70 -18.91 -17.23
C ASN A 16 -5.56 -17.80 -16.20
N VAL A 17 -5.85 -18.09 -14.93
CA VAL A 17 -5.72 -17.12 -13.81
C VAL A 17 -4.24 -16.82 -13.56
N VAL A 18 -3.40 -17.86 -13.55
CA VAL A 18 -1.95 -17.70 -13.33
C VAL A 18 -1.32 -16.83 -14.43
N ASN A 19 -1.68 -17.06 -15.70
CA ASN A 19 -1.15 -16.29 -16.83
C ASN A 19 -1.52 -14.81 -16.79
N LEU A 20 -2.70 -14.47 -16.25
CA LEU A 20 -3.11 -13.07 -16.06
C LEU A 20 -2.52 -12.46 -14.78
N ALA A 21 -2.31 -13.26 -13.75
CA ALA A 21 -1.78 -12.80 -12.47
C ALA A 21 -0.28 -12.44 -12.54
N ILE A 22 0.51 -13.15 -13.35
CA ILE A 22 1.96 -12.93 -13.43
C ILE A 22 2.31 -11.49 -13.85
N PRO A 23 1.86 -10.97 -15.01
CA PRO A 23 2.19 -9.61 -15.42
C PRO A 23 1.62 -8.55 -14.45
N TYR A 24 0.45 -8.82 -13.87
CA TYR A 24 -0.11 -7.96 -12.82
C TYR A 24 0.81 -7.88 -11.61
N LEU A 25 1.27 -9.03 -11.09
CA LEU A 25 2.17 -9.10 -9.94
C LEU A 25 3.53 -8.42 -10.21
N GLU A 26 4.06 -8.54 -11.42
CA GLU A 26 5.32 -7.89 -11.80
C GLU A 26 5.22 -6.37 -11.71
N ILE A 27 4.15 -5.78 -12.24
CA ILE A 27 3.90 -4.34 -12.19
C ILE A 27 3.63 -3.87 -10.75
N VAL A 28 2.79 -4.60 -10.02
CA VAL A 28 2.47 -4.27 -8.62
C VAL A 28 3.69 -4.39 -7.73
N ALA A 29 4.55 -5.39 -7.95
CA ALA A 29 5.81 -5.54 -7.21
C ALA A 29 6.77 -4.37 -7.50
N ALA A 30 6.88 -3.91 -8.75
CA ALA A 30 7.65 -2.71 -9.09
C ALA A 30 7.07 -1.47 -8.38
N SER A 31 5.76 -1.39 -8.20
CA SER A 31 5.10 -0.27 -7.52
C SER A 31 5.32 -0.25 -6.00
N LEU A 32 5.91 -1.31 -5.41
CA LEU A 32 6.30 -1.31 -3.99
C LEU A 32 7.42 -0.29 -3.71
N ILE A 33 8.31 -0.04 -4.68
CA ILE A 33 9.39 0.93 -4.49
C ILE A 33 8.84 2.33 -4.19
N PRO A 34 8.02 2.97 -5.06
CA PRO A 34 7.44 4.27 -4.75
C PRO A 34 6.52 4.24 -3.52
N LEU A 35 5.85 3.11 -3.25
CA LEU A 35 5.04 2.96 -2.05
C LEU A 35 5.88 3.01 -0.78
N LEU A 36 7.00 2.28 -0.71
CA LEU A 36 7.90 2.29 0.45
C LEU A 36 8.54 3.66 0.65
N MET A 37 8.93 4.33 -0.44
CA MET A 37 9.45 5.70 -0.37
C MET A 37 8.39 6.68 0.18
N PHE A 38 7.14 6.54 -0.27
CA PHE A 38 6.02 7.32 0.29
C PHE A 38 5.83 7.03 1.78
N GLN A 39 5.84 5.76 2.20
CA GLN A 39 5.68 5.38 3.60
C GLN A 39 6.78 5.96 4.49
N ALA A 40 8.03 5.98 4.02
CA ALA A 40 9.14 6.61 4.74
C ALA A 40 8.90 8.12 4.94
N LEU A 41 8.49 8.84 3.88
CA LEU A 41 8.16 10.27 3.96
C LEU A 41 6.93 10.53 4.82
N LYS A 42 5.93 9.66 4.77
CA LYS A 42 4.73 9.74 5.60
C LYS A 42 5.10 9.63 7.07
N GLN A 43 5.85 8.60 7.47
CA GLN A 43 6.28 8.44 8.86
C GLN A 43 7.12 9.62 9.35
N TYR A 44 7.98 10.16 8.49
CA TYR A 44 8.73 11.37 8.79
C TYR A 44 7.80 12.59 9.00
N SER A 45 6.82 12.77 8.13
CA SER A 45 5.83 13.86 8.22
C SER A 45 4.95 13.71 9.47
N ASP A 46 4.53 12.50 9.80
CA ASP A 46 3.72 12.20 10.99
C ASP A 46 4.54 12.46 12.28
N GLY A 47 5.83 12.12 12.30
CA GLY A 47 6.75 12.44 13.40
C GLY A 47 6.94 13.94 13.64
N LEU A 48 6.78 14.76 12.60
CA LEU A 48 6.78 16.22 12.68
C LEU A 48 5.39 16.83 12.95
N SER A 49 4.38 16.03 13.22
CA SER A 49 2.97 16.43 13.40
C SER A 49 2.35 17.10 12.17
N LEU A 50 2.88 16.81 10.97
CA LEU A 50 2.42 17.34 9.68
C LEU A 50 1.52 16.32 8.95
N THR A 51 0.57 15.73 9.64
CA THR A 51 -0.29 14.63 9.16
C THR A 51 -1.19 15.01 7.98
N SER A 52 -1.48 16.31 7.80
CA SER A 52 -2.30 16.79 6.68
C SER A 52 -1.62 16.59 5.31
N ASN A 53 -0.29 16.67 5.23
CA ASN A 53 0.43 16.54 3.96
C ASN A 53 0.30 15.13 3.35
N PRO A 54 0.55 14.04 4.10
CA PRO A 54 0.29 12.68 3.60
C PRO A 54 -1.18 12.43 3.26
N MET A 55 -2.11 13.02 4.03
CA MET A 55 -3.54 12.92 3.75
C MET A 55 -3.88 13.47 2.36
N TYR A 56 -3.44 14.70 2.05
CA TYR A 56 -3.68 15.29 0.72
C TYR A 56 -3.04 14.46 -0.39
N ALA A 57 -1.82 13.95 -0.18
CA ALA A 57 -1.16 13.10 -1.16
C ALA A 57 -1.93 11.80 -1.42
N THR A 58 -2.46 11.17 -0.38
CA THR A 58 -3.25 9.94 -0.50
C THR A 58 -4.59 10.19 -1.20
N VAL A 59 -5.30 11.26 -0.84
CA VAL A 59 -6.58 11.62 -1.49
C VAL A 59 -6.37 11.90 -2.98
N LEU A 60 -5.38 12.71 -3.32
CA LEU A 60 -5.05 13.01 -4.72
C LEU A 60 -4.70 11.74 -5.50
N ALA A 61 -3.85 10.88 -4.93
CA ALA A 61 -3.46 9.63 -5.56
C ALA A 61 -4.64 8.68 -5.79
N ASN A 62 -5.60 8.62 -4.86
CA ASN A 62 -6.81 7.81 -5.02
C ASN A 62 -7.71 8.34 -6.16
N ILE A 63 -7.89 9.65 -6.26
CA ILE A 63 -8.65 10.27 -7.37
C ILE A 63 -7.98 9.92 -8.71
N ILE A 64 -6.66 10.08 -8.80
CA ILE A 64 -5.90 9.76 -10.01
C ILE A 64 -5.96 8.25 -10.30
N ASN A 65 -5.88 7.40 -9.28
CA ASN A 65 -6.00 5.96 -9.45
C ASN A 65 -7.33 5.57 -10.10
N VAL A 66 -8.45 6.12 -9.62
CA VAL A 66 -9.77 5.87 -10.20
C VAL A 66 -9.83 6.33 -11.66
N LEU A 67 -9.33 7.53 -11.96
CA LEU A 67 -9.34 8.08 -13.32
C LEU A 67 -8.47 7.23 -14.27
N VAL A 68 -7.23 6.91 -13.87
CA VAL A 68 -6.31 6.13 -14.71
C VAL A 68 -6.84 4.71 -14.89
N ASN A 69 -7.36 4.09 -13.84
CA ASN A 69 -8.00 2.78 -13.94
C ASN A 69 -9.18 2.80 -14.91
N TYR A 70 -10.06 3.80 -14.82
CA TYR A 70 -11.18 3.92 -15.75
C TYR A 70 -10.72 4.01 -17.22
N ILE A 71 -9.68 4.80 -17.49
CA ILE A 71 -9.13 4.98 -18.83
C ILE A 71 -8.50 3.68 -19.35
N LEU A 72 -7.62 3.05 -18.56
CA LEU A 72 -6.83 1.92 -19.01
C LEU A 72 -7.59 0.58 -18.99
N ILE A 73 -8.50 0.38 -18.03
CA ILE A 73 -9.30 -0.85 -17.97
C ILE A 73 -10.29 -0.89 -19.15
N PHE A 74 -10.98 0.23 -19.39
CA PHE A 74 -12.05 0.29 -20.40
C PHE A 74 -11.57 0.78 -21.77
N GLY A 75 -10.31 1.17 -21.93
CA GLY A 75 -9.78 1.62 -23.20
C GLY A 75 -10.40 2.93 -23.68
N LYS A 76 -10.57 3.91 -22.81
CA LYS A 76 -11.11 5.22 -23.17
C LYS A 76 -10.01 6.17 -23.65
N PHE A 77 -10.40 7.27 -24.34
CA PHE A 77 -9.49 8.31 -24.83
C PHE A 77 -8.39 7.80 -25.80
N GLY A 78 -8.65 6.75 -26.57
CA GLY A 78 -7.71 6.23 -27.57
C GLY A 78 -6.68 5.21 -27.00
N PHE A 79 -6.77 4.87 -25.74
CA PHE A 79 -5.96 3.79 -25.18
C PHE A 79 -6.61 2.42 -25.43
N PRO A 80 -5.82 1.35 -25.63
CA PRO A 80 -6.36 0.00 -25.74
C PRO A 80 -6.93 -0.44 -24.38
N ALA A 81 -7.99 -1.26 -24.40
CA ALA A 81 -8.56 -1.85 -23.19
C ALA A 81 -7.57 -2.90 -22.64
N MET A 82 -6.90 -2.59 -21.54
CA MET A 82 -5.85 -3.43 -20.94
C MET A 82 -6.38 -4.31 -19.78
N GLY A 83 -7.64 -4.14 -19.37
CA GLY A 83 -8.24 -4.93 -18.28
C GLY A 83 -7.41 -4.92 -17.00
N ILE A 84 -7.03 -6.10 -16.51
CA ILE A 84 -6.28 -6.28 -15.25
C ILE A 84 -4.90 -5.60 -15.28
N ILE A 85 -4.22 -5.63 -16.43
CA ILE A 85 -2.92 -4.97 -16.60
C ILE A 85 -3.07 -3.45 -16.48
N GLY A 86 -4.16 -2.90 -17.03
CA GLY A 86 -4.50 -1.48 -16.88
C GLY A 86 -4.66 -1.07 -15.41
N ALA A 87 -5.29 -1.91 -14.58
CA ALA A 87 -5.41 -1.69 -13.14
C ALA A 87 -4.04 -1.70 -12.42
N ALA A 88 -3.13 -2.59 -12.81
CA ALA A 88 -1.77 -2.63 -12.26
C ALA A 88 -0.98 -1.37 -12.60
N ILE A 89 -1.05 -0.90 -13.85
CA ILE A 89 -0.40 0.33 -14.30
C ILE A 89 -1.00 1.54 -13.58
N GLY A 90 -2.32 1.62 -13.43
CA GLY A 90 -2.98 2.68 -12.68
C GLY A 90 -2.54 2.74 -11.22
N THR A 91 -2.34 1.59 -10.60
CA THR A 91 -1.77 1.48 -9.25
C THR A 91 -0.33 1.99 -9.20
N LEU A 92 0.52 1.62 -10.16
CA LEU A 92 1.89 2.09 -10.24
C LEU A 92 1.95 3.62 -10.41
N VAL A 93 1.18 4.16 -11.36
CA VAL A 93 1.13 5.60 -11.63
C VAL A 93 0.66 6.38 -10.39
N SER A 94 -0.41 5.93 -9.74
CA SER A 94 -0.93 6.60 -8.54
C SER A 94 0.07 6.61 -7.38
N ARG A 95 0.82 5.52 -7.19
CA ARG A 95 1.87 5.43 -6.15
C ARG A 95 3.06 6.35 -6.44
N ILE A 96 3.46 6.48 -7.71
CA ILE A 96 4.50 7.42 -8.12
C ILE A 96 4.04 8.86 -7.85
N ILE A 97 2.80 9.20 -8.23
CA ILE A 97 2.25 10.54 -8.00
C ILE A 97 2.11 10.82 -6.50
N MET A 98 1.65 9.84 -5.72
CA MET A 98 1.52 9.96 -4.28
C MET A 98 2.86 10.30 -3.60
N PHE A 99 3.92 9.57 -3.95
CA PHE A 99 5.27 9.84 -3.47
C PHE A 99 5.76 11.22 -3.93
N SER A 100 5.66 11.51 -5.24
CA SER A 100 6.17 12.76 -5.82
C SER A 100 5.47 13.99 -5.25
N PHE A 101 4.16 13.91 -5.05
CA PHE A 101 3.37 15.01 -4.50
C PHE A 101 3.71 15.26 -3.02
N LEU A 102 3.83 14.21 -2.21
CA LEU A 102 4.26 14.38 -0.82
C LEU A 102 5.68 14.94 -0.72
N PHE A 103 6.60 14.43 -1.54
CA PHE A 103 7.96 14.95 -1.61
C PHE A 103 7.97 16.44 -1.97
N PHE A 104 7.18 16.85 -2.97
CA PHE A 104 7.05 18.25 -3.39
C PHE A 104 6.50 19.14 -2.26
N LEU A 105 5.47 18.69 -1.54
CA LEU A 105 4.91 19.44 -0.42
C LEU A 105 5.92 19.66 0.71
N LEU A 106 6.68 18.62 1.06
CA LEU A 106 7.70 18.72 2.10
C LEU A 106 8.90 19.55 1.65
N TYR A 107 9.26 19.47 0.37
CA TYR A 107 10.33 20.29 -0.22
C TYR A 107 9.97 21.79 -0.22
N LYS A 108 8.73 22.13 -0.61
CA LYS A 108 8.23 23.51 -0.64
C LYS A 108 8.19 24.17 0.74
N LYS A 109 7.98 23.40 1.80
CA LYS A 109 7.96 23.90 3.19
C LYS A 109 9.35 24.01 3.81
N ASP A 110 10.42 23.88 3.03
CA ASP A 110 11.83 23.85 3.47
C ASP A 110 12.17 22.77 4.53
N ILE A 111 11.22 21.87 4.80
CA ILE A 111 11.37 20.83 5.82
C ILE A 111 12.46 19.87 5.42
N ILE A 112 12.51 19.49 4.16
CA ILE A 112 13.52 18.55 3.64
C ILE A 112 14.79 19.28 3.23
N LYS A 113 14.73 20.53 2.78
CA LYS A 113 15.91 21.27 2.28
C LYS A 113 17.07 21.30 3.26
N ASN A 114 16.78 21.50 4.55
CA ASN A 114 17.79 21.55 5.58
C ASN A 114 18.45 20.19 5.84
N TYR A 115 17.72 19.10 5.56
CA TYR A 115 18.18 17.73 5.81
C TYR A 115 18.69 17.01 4.56
N ILE A 116 18.40 17.51 3.34
CA ILE A 116 18.89 16.89 2.09
C ILE A 116 20.42 16.74 2.09
N LYS A 117 21.15 17.72 2.62
CA LYS A 117 22.61 17.67 2.71
C LYS A 117 23.10 16.54 3.64
N ASP A 118 22.31 16.25 4.67
CA ASP A 118 22.64 15.20 5.64
C ASP A 118 22.13 13.82 5.21
N ILE A 119 21.11 13.74 4.38
CA ILE A 119 20.61 12.47 3.78
C ILE A 119 21.70 11.81 2.94
N PHE A 120 22.55 12.57 2.26
CA PHE A 120 23.68 12.03 1.50
C PHE A 120 24.91 11.70 2.38
N ARG A 121 24.89 12.11 3.66
CA ARG A 121 25.84 11.61 4.65
C ARG A 121 25.26 10.33 5.24
N PHE A 122 25.60 9.18 4.67
CA PHE A 122 25.26 7.87 5.21
C PHE A 122 25.95 7.64 6.57
N ILE A 123 25.45 8.29 7.62
CA ILE A 123 25.89 8.02 8.99
C ILE A 123 25.01 6.90 9.51
N ILE A 124 25.56 5.68 9.54
CA ILE A 124 24.86 4.52 10.10
C ILE A 124 25.01 4.57 11.63
N ASP A 125 23.95 4.97 12.30
CA ASP A 125 23.85 4.90 13.75
C ASP A 125 23.28 3.52 14.16
N LYS A 126 24.16 2.67 14.70
CA LYS A 126 23.79 1.31 15.14
C LYS A 126 22.73 1.34 16.24
N SER A 127 22.82 2.29 17.18
CA SER A 127 21.84 2.42 18.27
C SER A 127 20.43 2.71 17.74
N MET A 128 20.33 3.57 16.71
CA MET A 128 19.08 3.88 16.06
C MET A 128 18.52 2.66 15.32
N ILE A 129 19.37 1.92 14.61
CA ILE A 129 18.97 0.70 13.89
C ILE A 129 18.46 -0.36 14.87
N GLU A 130 19.15 -0.59 15.98
CA GLU A 130 18.71 -1.52 17.03
C GLU A 130 17.34 -1.13 17.60
N LYS A 131 17.10 0.14 17.86
CA LYS A 131 15.79 0.63 18.31
C LYS A 131 14.69 0.40 17.25
N ILE A 132 14.97 0.70 15.98
CA ILE A 132 14.03 0.47 14.89
C ILE A 132 13.71 -1.02 14.77
N LEU A 133 14.71 -1.89 14.84
CA LEU A 133 14.51 -3.33 14.73
C LEU A 133 13.78 -3.91 15.96
N SER A 134 14.11 -3.45 17.17
CA SER A 134 13.46 -3.93 18.39
C SER A 134 11.98 -3.57 18.48
N LEU A 135 11.56 -2.44 17.90
CA LEU A 135 10.16 -2.03 17.81
C LEU A 135 9.48 -2.59 16.56
N GLY A 136 10.19 -2.59 15.44
CA GLY A 136 9.65 -2.98 14.14
C GLY A 136 9.41 -4.48 14.01
N PHE A 137 10.29 -5.32 14.57
CA PHE A 137 10.16 -6.77 14.44
C PHE A 137 8.89 -7.33 15.14
N PRO A 138 8.60 -7.01 16.41
CA PRO A 138 7.36 -7.44 17.05
C PRO A 138 6.11 -6.91 16.34
N THR A 139 6.13 -5.65 15.93
CA THR A 139 5.00 -5.03 15.21
C THR A 139 4.77 -5.69 13.84
N SER A 140 5.84 -5.99 13.11
CA SER A 140 5.76 -6.71 11.83
C SER A 140 5.20 -8.11 12.01
N LEU A 141 5.62 -8.82 13.07
CA LEU A 141 5.13 -10.16 13.38
C LEU A 141 3.63 -10.13 13.75
N GLN A 142 3.21 -9.16 14.54
CA GLN A 142 1.80 -8.94 14.86
C GLN A 142 0.96 -8.73 13.59
N MET A 143 1.40 -7.82 12.69
CA MET A 143 0.72 -7.59 11.41
C MET A 143 0.71 -8.83 10.52
N LEU A 144 1.78 -9.60 10.51
CA LEU A 144 1.86 -10.85 9.72
C LEU A 144 0.82 -11.87 10.18
N PHE A 145 0.63 -12.04 11.49
CA PHE A 145 -0.42 -12.91 12.02
C PHE A 145 -1.82 -12.36 11.73
N GLU A 146 -2.05 -11.07 11.91
CA GLU A 146 -3.34 -10.43 11.63
C GLU A 146 -3.74 -10.60 10.16
N VAL A 147 -2.88 -10.21 9.23
CA VAL A 147 -3.12 -10.38 7.79
C VAL A 147 -3.20 -11.85 7.41
N GLY A 148 -2.39 -12.71 8.04
CA GLY A 148 -2.37 -14.14 7.83
C GLY A 148 -3.71 -14.81 8.15
N ILE A 149 -4.37 -14.41 9.23
CA ILE A 149 -5.70 -14.93 9.61
C ILE A 149 -6.74 -14.58 8.52
N PHE A 150 -6.79 -13.32 8.09
CA PHE A 150 -7.73 -12.90 7.05
C PHE A 150 -7.45 -13.59 5.71
N THR A 151 -6.17 -13.72 5.33
CA THR A 151 -5.77 -14.40 4.10
C THR A 151 -6.12 -15.88 4.14
N SER A 152 -5.93 -16.53 5.28
CA SER A 152 -6.29 -17.94 5.48
C SER A 152 -7.80 -18.15 5.38
N ALA A 153 -8.61 -17.22 5.93
CA ALA A 153 -10.06 -17.28 5.82
C ALA A 153 -10.53 -17.14 4.36
N ILE A 154 -9.92 -16.25 3.58
CA ILE A 154 -10.20 -16.10 2.15
C ILE A 154 -9.81 -17.38 1.39
N TRP A 155 -8.66 -17.97 1.69
CA TRP A 155 -8.21 -19.21 1.06
C TRP A 155 -9.14 -20.38 1.39
N LEU A 156 -9.53 -20.56 2.65
CA LEU A 156 -10.49 -21.58 3.06
C LEU A 156 -11.86 -21.41 2.41
N SER A 157 -12.34 -20.16 2.28
CA SER A 157 -13.61 -19.90 1.58
C SER A 157 -13.52 -20.24 0.09
N GLY A 158 -12.35 -20.13 -0.53
CA GLY A 158 -12.09 -20.54 -1.91
C GLY A 158 -12.22 -22.06 -2.11
N LEU A 159 -11.85 -22.88 -1.12
CA LEU A 159 -12.02 -24.33 -1.16
C LEU A 159 -13.51 -24.75 -1.14
N LEU A 160 -14.39 -23.90 -0.63
CA LEU A 160 -15.85 -24.13 -0.60
C LEU A 160 -16.55 -23.71 -1.91
N GLY A 161 -15.82 -23.10 -2.84
CA GLY A 161 -16.29 -22.72 -4.17
C GLY A 161 -16.31 -21.22 -4.43
N GLU A 162 -16.41 -20.86 -5.71
CA GLU A 162 -16.30 -19.47 -6.19
C GLU A 162 -17.39 -18.52 -5.63
N ILE A 163 -18.61 -19.03 -5.45
CA ILE A 163 -19.73 -18.23 -4.91
C ILE A 163 -19.45 -17.86 -3.45
N THR A 164 -19.00 -18.83 -2.66
CA THR A 164 -18.67 -18.62 -1.24
C THR A 164 -17.50 -17.65 -1.09
N GLN A 165 -16.48 -17.76 -1.94
CA GLN A 165 -15.34 -16.86 -1.95
C GLN A 165 -15.74 -15.43 -2.30
N SER A 166 -16.59 -15.25 -3.32
CA SER A 166 -17.10 -13.95 -3.73
C SER A 166 -17.95 -13.30 -2.63
N ALA A 167 -18.84 -14.06 -1.99
CA ALA A 167 -19.64 -13.58 -0.88
C ALA A 167 -18.76 -13.15 0.32
N ASN A 168 -17.76 -13.97 0.68
CA ASN A 168 -16.81 -13.63 1.75
C ASN A 168 -16.03 -12.36 1.46
N GLN A 169 -15.61 -12.14 0.19
CA GLN A 169 -14.91 -10.93 -0.22
C GLN A 169 -15.79 -9.67 -0.06
N ILE A 170 -17.07 -9.75 -0.37
CA ILE A 170 -18.01 -8.63 -0.18
C ILE A 170 -18.16 -8.31 1.31
N VAL A 171 -18.35 -9.33 2.14
CA VAL A 171 -18.45 -9.17 3.61
C VAL A 171 -17.20 -8.54 4.20
N LEU A 172 -16.01 -9.01 3.79
CA LEU A 172 -14.74 -8.46 4.24
C LEU A 172 -14.55 -6.99 3.81
N ASN A 173 -14.97 -6.61 2.61
CA ASN A 173 -14.91 -5.22 2.17
C ASN A 173 -15.80 -4.30 3.01
N ILE A 174 -17.04 -4.71 3.31
CA ILE A 174 -17.95 -3.95 4.16
C ILE A 174 -17.41 -3.85 5.60
N SER A 175 -16.94 -4.98 6.15
CA SER A 175 -16.34 -5.02 7.49
C SER A 175 -15.11 -4.13 7.60
N SER A 176 -14.26 -4.11 6.57
CA SER A 176 -13.05 -3.27 6.57
C SER A 176 -13.39 -1.77 6.52
N MET A 177 -14.47 -1.36 5.84
CA MET A 177 -14.94 0.03 5.88
C MET A 177 -15.34 0.44 7.30
N THR A 178 -16.10 -0.40 7.99
CA THR A 178 -16.52 -0.14 9.38
C THR A 178 -15.31 -0.11 10.31
N PHE A 179 -14.38 -1.03 10.15
CA PHE A 179 -13.13 -1.08 10.92
C PHE A 179 -12.26 0.17 10.70
N MET A 180 -12.17 0.69 9.48
CA MET A 180 -11.40 1.91 9.19
C MET A 180 -11.97 3.14 9.89
N ILE A 181 -13.31 3.26 9.99
CA ILE A 181 -13.95 4.36 10.74
C ILE A 181 -13.59 4.26 12.21
N ALA A 182 -13.75 3.07 12.81
CA ALA A 182 -13.44 2.85 14.22
C ALA A 182 -11.93 3.08 14.53
N SER A 183 -11.06 2.60 13.67
CA SER A 183 -9.59 2.79 13.77
C SER A 183 -9.20 4.27 13.67
N GLY A 184 -9.84 5.02 12.76
CA GLY A 184 -9.62 6.46 12.62
C GLY A 184 -10.02 7.23 13.89
N LEU A 185 -11.15 6.92 14.48
CA LEU A 185 -11.60 7.51 15.76
C LEU A 185 -10.67 7.14 16.91
N GLY A 186 -10.20 5.88 16.95
CA GLY A 186 -9.24 5.41 17.96
C GLY A 186 -7.90 6.16 17.87
N ALA A 187 -7.39 6.38 16.67
CA ALA A 187 -6.13 7.12 16.46
C ALA A 187 -6.24 8.58 16.94
N VAL A 188 -7.36 9.25 16.67
CA VAL A 188 -7.60 10.63 17.15
C VAL A 188 -7.70 10.67 18.66
N SER A 189 -8.46 9.75 19.28
CA SER A 189 -8.59 9.65 20.74
C SER A 189 -7.25 9.44 21.44
N TYR A 190 -6.39 8.57 20.89
CA TYR A 190 -5.07 8.31 21.45
C TYR A 190 -4.15 9.55 21.43
N THR A 191 -4.18 10.33 20.35
CA THR A 191 -3.39 11.57 20.25
C THR A 191 -3.86 12.64 21.25
N HIS A 192 -5.16 12.79 21.46
CA HIS A 192 -5.70 13.74 22.42
C HIS A 192 -5.44 13.34 23.89
N LEU A 193 -5.54 12.05 24.22
CA LEU A 193 -5.28 11.57 25.59
C LEU A 193 -3.81 11.64 25.99
N ARG A 194 -2.88 11.59 25.03
CA ARG A 194 -1.45 11.68 25.31
C ARG A 194 -0.94 13.13 25.39
N ALA A 195 -1.73 14.11 24.95
CA ALA A 195 -1.40 15.53 24.99
C ALA A 195 -1.73 16.19 26.34
N HIS A 196 -2.38 15.48 27.25
CA HIS A 196 -2.61 15.81 28.67
C HIS A 196 -1.83 14.89 29.57
#